data_c226ad71576779d6d331c08291f96c7d
#
_entry.id   c226ad71576779d6d331c08291f96c7d
#
_cell.length_a   1.000
_cell.length_b   1.000
_cell.length_c   1.000
_cell.angle_alpha   90.00
_cell.angle_beta   90.00
_cell.angle_gamma   90.00
#
_symmetry.space_group_name_H-M   'P 1'
#
loop_
_entity.id
_entity.type
_entity.pdbx_description
1 polymer ?
#
loop_
_entity_poly.entity_id
_entity_poly.type
_entity_poly.pdbx_seq_one_letter_code
_entity_poly.pdbx_strand_id
1 'polypeptide(L)'
;MKGKARLVTCITGTPGTGKSTVGRLLAQRGLFVVEVGDLCRRHGIYSYIENGETLVIDEGKLSEFLSGYLREIEEAVVVGHLSHHYPEPASVVVLRTRPDVLEERLRSKGWPRRKIEENVEAEALDIILAEALEMHGGKVSEIDTTALSPGEVCERVIQVHRLGRRYPPKARDWLLAHILKDLNAR
;
A
#
# COMPACT_ATOMS: atom_id res chain seq x y z
N MET A 1 27.69 5.94 -20.10
CA MET A 1 27.12 6.82 -19.05
C MET A 1 26.36 5.92 -18.10
N LYS A 2 26.69 5.83 -16.80
CA LYS A 2 25.89 5.11 -15.82
C LYS A 2 24.61 5.92 -15.64
N GLY A 3 23.45 5.38 -16.03
CA GLY A 3 22.17 6.02 -15.82
C GLY A 3 22.00 6.32 -14.33
N LYS A 4 21.50 7.50 -14.00
CA LYS A 4 21.15 7.89 -12.64
C LYS A 4 20.17 6.87 -12.07
N ALA A 5 20.43 6.31 -10.90
CA ALA A 5 19.53 5.33 -10.30
C ALA A 5 18.14 5.97 -10.07
N ARG A 6 17.10 5.32 -10.58
CA ARG A 6 15.72 5.80 -10.42
C ARG A 6 15.29 5.69 -8.95
N LEU A 7 14.71 6.75 -8.43
CA LEU A 7 14.21 6.80 -7.06
C LEU A 7 12.69 6.56 -7.05
N VAL A 8 12.27 5.30 -7.17
CA VAL A 8 10.85 4.92 -7.12
C VAL A 8 10.56 4.27 -5.78
N THR A 9 9.60 4.84 -5.04
CA THR A 9 9.10 4.27 -3.78
C THR A 9 7.66 3.82 -3.96
N CYS A 10 7.37 2.55 -3.65
CA CYS A 10 6.02 2.01 -3.63
C CYS A 10 5.41 2.16 -2.24
N ILE A 11 4.18 2.66 -2.15
CA ILE A 11 3.38 2.71 -0.92
C ILE A 11 2.21 1.75 -1.07
N THR A 12 2.29 0.64 -0.36
CA THR A 12 1.29 -0.43 -0.38
C THR A 12 0.65 -0.64 1.00
N GLY A 13 -0.23 -1.61 1.12
CA GLY A 13 -0.96 -1.97 2.35
C GLY A 13 -2.45 -2.17 2.10
N THR A 14 -3.14 -2.75 3.04
CA THR A 14 -4.58 -3.06 2.98
C THR A 14 -5.42 -1.79 2.71
N PRO A 15 -6.53 -1.88 1.95
CA PRO A 15 -7.48 -0.78 1.82
C PRO A 15 -7.89 -0.21 3.19
N GLY A 16 -7.89 1.13 3.33
CA GLY A 16 -8.21 1.79 4.61
C GLY A 16 -7.00 2.22 5.46
N THR A 17 -5.78 1.74 5.16
CA THR A 17 -4.56 2.08 5.93
C THR A 17 -4.02 3.50 5.72
N GLY A 18 -4.62 4.29 4.79
CA GLY A 18 -4.27 5.71 4.61
C GLY A 18 -3.43 6.04 3.39
N LYS A 19 -3.14 5.09 2.51
CA LYS A 19 -2.27 5.26 1.32
C LYS A 19 -2.59 6.49 0.47
N SER A 20 -3.84 6.62 -0.02
CA SER A 20 -4.23 7.73 -0.90
C SER A 20 -4.22 9.09 -0.19
N THR A 21 -4.44 9.12 1.13
CA THR A 21 -4.28 10.34 1.93
C THR A 21 -2.83 10.77 1.97
N VAL A 22 -1.92 9.84 2.22
CA VAL A 22 -0.46 10.09 2.22
C VAL A 22 0.01 10.46 0.81
N GLY A 23 -0.44 9.75 -0.23
CA GLY A 23 -0.13 10.08 -1.63
C GLY A 23 -0.48 11.52 -1.98
N ARG A 24 -1.66 11.99 -1.57
CA ARG A 24 -2.11 13.37 -1.78
C ARG A 24 -1.22 14.39 -1.06
N LEU A 25 -0.82 14.11 0.19
CA LEU A 25 0.11 14.97 0.94
C LEU A 25 1.51 15.01 0.30
N LEU A 26 1.99 13.90 -0.24
CA LEU A 26 3.26 13.84 -0.96
C LEU A 26 3.20 14.65 -2.26
N ALA A 27 2.09 14.57 -3.02
CA ALA A 27 1.88 15.38 -4.22
C ALA A 27 1.83 16.88 -3.90
N GLN A 28 1.19 17.29 -2.79
CA GLN A 28 1.19 18.68 -2.32
C GLN A 28 2.60 19.19 -1.95
N ARG A 29 3.55 18.28 -1.66
CA ARG A 29 4.95 18.58 -1.41
C ARG A 29 5.85 18.50 -2.66
N GLY A 30 5.22 18.42 -3.83
CA GLY A 30 5.91 18.44 -5.12
C GLY A 30 6.48 17.10 -5.59
N LEU A 31 6.14 15.99 -4.95
CA LEU A 31 6.52 14.66 -5.44
C LEU A 31 5.62 14.21 -6.58
N PHE A 32 6.18 13.54 -7.56
CA PHE A 32 5.39 12.91 -8.62
C PHE A 32 4.75 11.62 -8.08
N VAL A 33 3.43 11.64 -7.92
CA VAL A 33 2.67 10.53 -7.33
C VAL A 33 1.82 9.84 -8.41
N VAL A 34 1.91 8.51 -8.45
CA VAL A 34 1.16 7.64 -9.36
C VAL A 34 0.21 6.77 -8.53
N GLU A 35 -1.09 7.01 -8.66
CA GLU A 35 -2.14 6.17 -8.04
C GLU A 35 -2.44 4.98 -8.95
N VAL A 36 -2.12 3.76 -8.50
CA VAL A 36 -2.26 2.52 -9.28
C VAL A 36 -3.71 2.30 -9.74
N GLY A 37 -4.68 2.49 -8.86
CA GLY A 37 -6.09 2.30 -9.20
C GLY A 37 -6.57 3.22 -10.31
N ASP A 38 -6.18 4.49 -10.30
CA ASP A 38 -6.51 5.46 -11.35
C ASP A 38 -5.77 5.17 -12.65
N LEU A 39 -4.51 4.73 -12.54
CA LEU A 39 -3.72 4.35 -13.69
C LEU A 39 -4.34 3.13 -14.39
N CYS A 40 -4.69 2.08 -13.65
CA CYS A 40 -5.34 0.88 -14.18
C CYS A 40 -6.67 1.21 -14.86
N ARG A 41 -7.48 2.08 -14.26
CA ARG A 41 -8.76 2.50 -14.83
C ARG A 41 -8.59 3.26 -16.14
N ARG A 42 -7.64 4.21 -16.19
CA ARG A 42 -7.38 5.02 -17.39
C ARG A 42 -6.80 4.23 -18.57
N HIS A 43 -6.02 3.21 -18.28
CA HIS A 43 -5.31 2.41 -19.31
C HIS A 43 -5.90 1.02 -19.54
N GLY A 44 -7.03 0.68 -18.89
CA GLY A 44 -7.70 -0.61 -19.08
C GLY A 44 -6.88 -1.80 -18.55
N ILE A 45 -6.07 -1.60 -17.49
CA ILE A 45 -5.22 -2.64 -16.91
C ILE A 45 -6.01 -3.39 -15.83
N TYR A 46 -7.01 -4.13 -16.25
CA TYR A 46 -7.82 -4.99 -15.39
C TYR A 46 -8.36 -6.15 -16.21
N SER A 47 -8.62 -7.29 -15.55
CA SER A 47 -9.18 -8.47 -16.20
C SER A 47 -10.69 -8.34 -16.36
N TYR A 48 -11.38 -7.86 -15.31
CA TYR A 48 -12.81 -7.56 -15.32
C TYR A 48 -13.19 -6.60 -14.19
N ILE A 49 -14.44 -6.13 -14.23
CA ILE A 49 -15.01 -5.29 -13.17
C ILE A 49 -16.00 -6.13 -12.38
N GLU A 50 -15.71 -6.38 -11.11
CA GLU A 50 -16.58 -7.09 -10.21
C GLU A 50 -17.63 -6.14 -9.62
N ASN A 51 -18.92 -6.55 -9.65
CA ASN A 51 -20.04 -5.78 -9.10
C ASN A 51 -20.14 -4.32 -9.60
N GLY A 52 -19.63 -4.04 -10.82
CA GLY A 52 -19.69 -2.71 -11.44
C GLY A 52 -18.72 -1.66 -10.89
N GLU A 53 -17.94 -1.96 -9.85
CA GLU A 53 -17.09 -0.97 -9.18
C GLU A 53 -15.66 -1.45 -8.90
N THR A 54 -15.48 -2.73 -8.59
CA THR A 54 -14.17 -3.28 -8.19
C THR A 54 -13.40 -3.77 -9.40
N LEU A 55 -12.25 -3.15 -9.68
CA LEU A 55 -11.33 -3.63 -10.71
C LEU A 55 -10.56 -4.85 -10.20
N VAL A 56 -10.69 -5.97 -10.92
CA VAL A 56 -9.81 -7.13 -10.71
C VAL A 56 -8.61 -6.98 -11.64
N ILE A 57 -7.48 -6.69 -11.05
CA ILE A 57 -6.25 -6.35 -11.78
C ILE A 57 -5.43 -7.61 -12.03
N ASP A 58 -4.89 -7.71 -13.24
CA ASP A 58 -3.88 -8.70 -13.59
C ASP A 58 -2.51 -8.16 -13.15
N GLU A 59 -1.93 -8.79 -12.15
CA GLU A 59 -0.68 -8.34 -11.53
C GLU A 59 0.51 -8.37 -12.49
N GLY A 60 0.55 -9.36 -13.38
CA GLY A 60 1.59 -9.47 -14.41
C GLY A 60 1.52 -8.31 -15.40
N LYS A 61 0.34 -8.00 -15.91
CA LYS A 61 0.12 -6.84 -16.79
C LYS A 61 0.41 -5.52 -16.09
N LEU A 62 0.04 -5.40 -14.80
CA LEU A 62 0.35 -4.22 -14.00
C LEU A 62 1.85 -4.03 -13.86
N SER A 63 2.58 -5.09 -13.53
CA SER A 63 4.04 -5.08 -13.38
C SER A 63 4.75 -4.62 -14.67
N GLU A 64 4.37 -5.20 -15.80
CA GLU A 64 4.90 -4.83 -17.12
C GLU A 64 4.58 -3.38 -17.49
N PHE A 65 3.32 -2.98 -17.29
CA PHE A 65 2.88 -1.62 -17.56
C PHE A 65 3.63 -0.60 -16.71
N LEU A 66 3.74 -0.81 -15.39
CA LEU A 66 4.47 0.08 -14.49
C LEU A 66 5.95 0.21 -14.88
N SER A 67 6.57 -0.89 -15.32
CA SER A 67 7.95 -0.89 -15.81
C SER A 67 8.13 0.01 -17.04
N GLY A 68 7.20 -0.05 -17.99
CA GLY A 68 7.19 0.82 -19.16
C GLY A 68 6.89 2.28 -18.79
N TYR A 69 5.84 2.49 -17.99
CA TYR A 69 5.37 3.83 -17.62
C TYR A 69 6.41 4.64 -16.83
N LEU A 70 7.15 3.97 -15.93
CA LEU A 70 8.16 4.62 -15.08
C LEU A 70 9.56 4.66 -15.70
N ARG A 71 9.74 4.14 -16.93
CA ARG A 71 11.08 3.99 -17.55
C ARG A 71 11.87 5.28 -17.60
N GLU A 72 11.23 6.38 -17.95
CA GLU A 72 11.88 7.70 -18.15
C GLU A 72 11.71 8.61 -16.91
N ILE A 73 11.09 8.10 -15.84
CA ILE A 73 10.83 8.89 -14.62
C ILE A 73 11.95 8.64 -13.61
N GLU A 74 12.68 9.70 -13.25
CA GLU A 74 13.79 9.62 -12.31
C GLU A 74 13.34 9.48 -10.85
N GLU A 75 12.26 10.18 -10.45
CA GLU A 75 11.73 10.19 -9.09
C GLU A 75 10.21 10.07 -9.10
N ALA A 76 9.67 9.05 -8.40
CA ALA A 76 8.24 8.84 -8.29
C ALA A 76 7.85 8.14 -6.98
N VAL A 77 6.61 8.35 -6.57
CA VAL A 77 5.95 7.55 -5.53
C VAL A 77 4.74 6.86 -6.14
N VAL A 78 4.73 5.53 -6.12
CA VAL A 78 3.65 4.69 -6.65
C VAL A 78 2.76 4.27 -5.49
N VAL A 79 1.48 4.61 -5.53
CA VAL A 79 0.54 4.42 -4.41
C VAL A 79 -0.60 3.49 -4.81
N GLY A 80 -0.86 2.47 -4.02
CA GLY A 80 -1.96 1.52 -4.22
C GLY A 80 -1.72 0.20 -3.49
N HIS A 81 -2.78 -0.58 -3.28
CA HIS A 81 -2.64 -1.88 -2.59
C HIS A 81 -1.82 -2.90 -3.39
N LEU A 82 -1.67 -2.71 -4.71
CA LEU A 82 -0.83 -3.52 -5.60
C LEU A 82 0.45 -2.80 -6.06
N SER A 83 0.82 -1.66 -5.46
CA SER A 83 1.99 -0.90 -5.91
C SER A 83 3.31 -1.67 -5.75
N HIS A 84 3.38 -2.64 -4.84
CA HIS A 84 4.53 -3.51 -4.63
C HIS A 84 4.77 -4.49 -5.79
N HIS A 85 3.84 -4.65 -6.73
CA HIS A 85 4.08 -5.40 -7.97
C HIS A 85 4.97 -4.66 -8.98
N TYR A 86 5.35 -3.40 -8.73
CA TYR A 86 6.43 -2.77 -9.50
C TYR A 86 7.77 -3.49 -9.20
N PRO A 87 8.50 -4.02 -10.23
CA PRO A 87 9.59 -4.97 -9.98
C PRO A 87 10.90 -4.32 -9.50
N GLU A 88 11.10 -3.03 -9.77
CA GLU A 88 12.38 -2.34 -9.52
C GLU A 88 12.27 -1.15 -8.54
N PRO A 89 11.56 -1.24 -7.41
CA PRO A 89 11.49 -0.13 -6.47
C PRO A 89 12.84 0.08 -5.77
N ALA A 90 13.17 1.35 -5.50
CA ALA A 90 14.24 1.70 -4.58
C ALA A 90 13.86 1.37 -3.13
N SER A 91 12.57 1.52 -2.81
CA SER A 91 12.00 1.20 -1.50
C SER A 91 10.52 0.82 -1.62
N VAL A 92 10.05 -0.02 -0.72
CA VAL A 92 8.63 -0.34 -0.55
C VAL A 92 8.22 0.02 0.87
N VAL A 93 7.15 0.80 1.01
CA VAL A 93 6.55 1.15 2.30
C VAL A 93 5.20 0.46 2.41
N VAL A 94 5.06 -0.43 3.39
CA VAL A 94 3.80 -1.07 3.72
C VAL A 94 3.15 -0.30 4.87
N LEU A 95 2.02 0.35 4.59
CA LEU A 95 1.22 1.00 5.61
C LEU A 95 0.34 -0.02 6.30
N ARG A 96 0.45 -0.09 7.61
CA ARG A 96 -0.28 -1.02 8.45
C ARG A 96 -1.25 -0.28 9.39
N THR A 97 -2.30 -0.94 9.79
CA THR A 97 -3.27 -0.38 10.76
C THR A 97 -3.81 -1.52 11.61
N ARG A 98 -3.83 -1.36 12.93
CA ARG A 98 -4.43 -2.37 13.82
C ARG A 98 -5.86 -2.74 13.36
N PRO A 99 -6.22 -4.02 13.29
CA PRO A 99 -7.45 -4.52 12.67
C PRO A 99 -8.74 -3.86 13.16
N ASP A 100 -8.88 -3.60 14.45
CA ASP A 100 -10.03 -2.92 15.04
C ASP A 100 -10.17 -1.45 14.57
N VAL A 101 -9.04 -0.75 14.47
CA VAL A 101 -9.00 0.64 13.94
C VAL A 101 -9.27 0.65 12.44
N LEU A 102 -8.78 -0.36 11.70
CA LEU A 102 -9.06 -0.51 10.28
C LEU A 102 -10.56 -0.75 10.04
N GLU A 103 -11.17 -1.64 10.82
CA GLU A 103 -12.62 -1.91 10.77
C GLU A 103 -13.42 -0.61 10.94
N GLU A 104 -13.09 0.20 11.95
CA GLU A 104 -13.75 1.47 12.22
C GLU A 104 -13.58 2.46 11.06
N ARG A 105 -12.36 2.57 10.50
CA ARG A 105 -12.07 3.42 9.34
C ARG A 105 -12.86 3.01 8.10
N LEU A 106 -13.01 1.71 7.83
CA LEU A 106 -13.75 1.21 6.68
C LEU A 106 -15.26 1.36 6.89
N ARG A 107 -15.76 1.10 8.11
CA ARG A 107 -17.15 1.33 8.49
C ARG A 107 -17.56 2.79 8.34
N SER A 108 -16.73 3.73 8.79
CA SER A 108 -16.98 5.17 8.65
C SER A 108 -17.02 5.66 7.21
N LYS A 109 -16.42 4.92 6.28
CA LYS A 109 -16.47 5.17 4.83
C LYS A 109 -17.68 4.52 4.14
N GLY A 110 -18.56 3.85 4.88
CA GLY A 110 -19.75 3.20 4.34
C GLY A 110 -19.47 1.93 3.53
N TRP A 111 -18.33 1.25 3.77
CA TRP A 111 -18.03 0.01 3.05
C TRP A 111 -19.00 -1.11 3.42
N PRO A 112 -19.35 -2.01 2.47
CA PRO A 112 -20.16 -3.18 2.76
C PRO A 112 -19.48 -4.07 3.81
N ARG A 113 -20.27 -4.64 4.73
CA ARG A 113 -19.79 -5.46 5.86
C ARG A 113 -18.84 -6.56 5.41
N ARG A 114 -19.20 -7.31 4.36
CA ARG A 114 -18.36 -8.37 3.80
C ARG A 114 -16.97 -7.85 3.38
N LYS A 115 -16.90 -6.71 2.69
CA LYS A 115 -15.61 -6.11 2.28
C LYS A 115 -14.79 -5.60 3.47
N ILE A 116 -15.45 -5.17 4.54
CA ILE A 116 -14.76 -4.79 5.79
C ILE A 116 -14.12 -6.03 6.40
N GLU A 117 -14.88 -7.11 6.58
CA GLU A 117 -14.40 -8.37 7.16
C GLU A 117 -13.21 -8.94 6.36
N GLU A 118 -13.31 -9.03 5.04
CA GLU A 118 -12.23 -9.49 4.15
C GLU A 118 -10.94 -8.66 4.30
N ASN A 119 -11.05 -7.33 4.38
CA ASN A 119 -9.87 -6.46 4.51
C ASN A 119 -9.26 -6.49 5.93
N VAL A 120 -10.09 -6.59 6.95
CA VAL A 120 -9.64 -6.68 8.34
C VAL A 120 -8.92 -8.00 8.59
N GLU A 121 -9.44 -9.10 8.04
CA GLU A 121 -8.78 -10.42 8.08
C GLU A 121 -7.44 -10.41 7.32
N ALA A 122 -7.41 -9.87 6.11
CA ALA A 122 -6.17 -9.74 5.32
C ALA A 122 -5.10 -8.92 6.06
N GLU A 123 -5.51 -7.86 6.77
CA GLU A 123 -4.60 -7.04 7.59
C GLU A 123 -4.09 -7.82 8.82
N ALA A 124 -4.97 -8.56 9.51
CA ALA A 124 -4.58 -9.38 10.66
C ALA A 124 -3.62 -10.51 10.27
N LEU A 125 -3.77 -11.07 9.07
CA LEU A 125 -2.93 -12.12 8.48
C LEU A 125 -1.64 -11.60 7.83
N ASP A 126 -1.35 -10.30 7.87
CA ASP A 126 -0.16 -9.69 7.27
C ASP A 126 0.01 -9.93 5.76
N ILE A 127 -1.08 -10.20 5.01
CA ILE A 127 -1.04 -10.65 3.60
C ILE A 127 -0.14 -9.76 2.75
N ILE A 128 -0.43 -8.46 2.66
CA ILE A 128 0.32 -7.52 1.82
C ILE A 128 1.76 -7.31 2.32
N LEU A 129 1.98 -7.40 3.64
CA LEU A 129 3.33 -7.32 4.19
C LEU A 129 4.17 -8.54 3.78
N ALA A 130 3.58 -9.74 3.87
CA ALA A 130 4.24 -10.98 3.48
C ALA A 130 4.60 -10.98 1.98
N GLU A 131 3.65 -10.61 1.11
CA GLU A 131 3.88 -10.48 -0.34
C GLU A 131 4.99 -9.47 -0.66
N ALA A 132 4.95 -8.29 -0.04
CA ALA A 132 5.97 -7.26 -0.24
C ALA A 132 7.36 -7.72 0.22
N LEU A 133 7.45 -8.47 1.32
CA LEU A 133 8.70 -9.04 1.82
C LEU A 133 9.24 -10.14 0.91
N GLU A 134 8.37 -11.01 0.40
CA GLU A 134 8.74 -12.05 -0.55
C GLU A 134 9.33 -11.44 -1.82
N MET A 135 8.69 -10.40 -2.37
CA MET A 135 9.10 -9.77 -3.61
C MET A 135 10.34 -8.87 -3.46
N HIS A 136 10.48 -8.16 -2.36
CA HIS A 136 11.44 -7.05 -2.24
C HIS A 136 12.38 -7.13 -1.02
N GLY A 137 12.15 -8.05 -0.10
CA GLY A 137 13.06 -8.33 1.02
C GLY A 137 13.48 -7.09 1.81
N GLY A 138 14.79 -6.85 1.90
CA GLY A 138 15.37 -5.74 2.66
C GLY A 138 15.00 -4.32 2.19
N LYS A 139 14.29 -4.18 1.05
CA LYS A 139 13.79 -2.87 0.58
C LYS A 139 12.48 -2.47 1.29
N VAL A 140 11.83 -3.39 2.00
CA VAL A 140 10.54 -3.17 2.67
C VAL A 140 10.73 -2.42 3.98
N SER A 141 9.92 -1.40 4.17
CA SER A 141 9.71 -0.68 5.43
C SER A 141 8.25 -0.79 5.84
N GLU A 142 7.98 -0.99 7.11
CA GLU A 142 6.65 -1.03 7.69
C GLU A 142 6.37 0.24 8.49
N ILE A 143 5.23 0.88 8.24
CA ILE A 143 4.77 2.05 9.01
C ILE A 143 3.39 1.76 9.57
N ASP A 144 3.30 1.62 10.89
CA ASP A 144 2.03 1.51 11.61
C ASP A 144 1.36 2.88 11.68
N THR A 145 0.16 2.97 11.11
CA THR A 145 -0.63 4.20 11.02
C THR A 145 -1.73 4.27 12.08
N THR A 146 -1.79 3.31 13.00
CA THR A 146 -2.87 3.17 14.00
C THR A 146 -3.06 4.46 14.80
N ALA A 147 -1.96 5.01 15.32
CA ALA A 147 -1.97 6.20 16.18
C ALA A 147 -1.31 7.43 15.54
N LEU A 148 -0.86 7.33 14.28
CA LEU A 148 -0.20 8.42 13.60
C LEU A 148 -1.19 9.28 12.81
N SER A 149 -0.99 10.58 12.82
CA SER A 149 -1.64 11.50 11.90
C SER A 149 -1.15 11.27 10.46
N PRO A 150 -1.94 11.59 9.44
CA PRO A 150 -1.51 11.51 8.05
C PRO A 150 -0.22 12.30 7.76
N GLY A 151 -0.01 13.43 8.44
CA GLY A 151 1.20 14.23 8.33
C GLY A 151 2.44 13.50 8.83
N GLU A 152 2.36 12.84 9.99
CA GLU A 152 3.46 12.04 10.55
C GLU A 152 3.80 10.84 9.67
N VAL A 153 2.79 10.17 9.10
CA VAL A 153 3.01 9.08 8.15
C VAL A 153 3.73 9.61 6.90
N CYS A 154 3.27 10.75 6.36
CA CYS A 154 3.89 11.40 5.20
C CYS A 154 5.37 11.73 5.47
N GLU A 155 5.72 12.28 6.65
CA GLU A 155 7.11 12.55 7.03
C GLU A 155 7.97 11.28 7.05
N ARG A 156 7.46 10.19 7.62
CA ARG A 156 8.17 8.91 7.63
C ARG A 156 8.39 8.36 6.23
N VAL A 157 7.40 8.49 5.34
CA VAL A 157 7.54 8.09 3.93
C VAL A 157 8.61 8.92 3.24
N ILE A 158 8.66 10.25 3.45
CA ILE A 158 9.71 11.11 2.91
C ILE A 158 11.09 10.68 3.42
N GLN A 159 11.21 10.31 4.69
CA GLN A 159 12.47 9.81 5.24
C GLN A 159 12.92 8.50 4.55
N VAL A 160 11.99 7.58 4.25
CA VAL A 160 12.31 6.40 3.46
C VAL A 160 12.72 6.78 2.04
N HIS A 161 11.90 7.59 1.38
CA HIS A 161 12.05 7.94 -0.02
C HIS A 161 13.36 8.71 -0.30
N ARG A 162 13.60 9.81 0.43
CA ARG A 162 14.74 10.72 0.17
C ARG A 162 15.99 10.41 0.96
N LEU A 163 15.84 9.91 2.18
CA LEU A 163 16.98 9.69 3.09
C LEU A 163 17.37 8.21 3.21
N GLY A 164 16.66 7.31 2.54
CA GLY A 164 16.91 5.87 2.62
C GLY A 164 16.70 5.27 4.02
N ARG A 165 15.99 5.99 4.92
CA ARG A 165 15.70 5.47 6.25
C ARG A 165 14.88 4.21 6.17
N ARG A 166 15.19 3.24 7.04
CA ARG A 166 14.46 1.98 7.12
C ARG A 166 13.62 1.90 8.39
N TYR A 167 12.42 1.36 8.24
CA TYR A 167 11.52 0.99 9.31
C TYR A 167 11.25 -0.51 9.19
N PRO A 168 12.11 -1.35 9.79
CA PRO A 168 12.00 -2.80 9.61
C PRO A 168 10.66 -3.31 10.14
N PRO A 169 10.06 -4.32 9.49
CA PRO A 169 8.85 -4.98 9.95
C PRO A 169 8.99 -5.49 11.38
N LYS A 170 7.89 -5.42 12.14
CA LYS A 170 7.81 -5.85 13.53
C LYS A 170 6.82 -6.99 13.66
N ALA A 171 7.15 -8.00 14.44
CA ALA A 171 6.17 -9.01 14.83
C ALA A 171 5.03 -8.36 15.63
N ARG A 172 3.78 -8.71 15.29
CA ARG A 172 2.57 -8.24 15.96
C ARG A 172 1.60 -9.38 16.17
N ASP A 173 0.98 -9.42 17.35
CA ASP A 173 -0.06 -10.41 17.67
C ASP A 173 -1.45 -9.95 17.22
N TRP A 174 -1.56 -9.30 16.07
CA TRP A 174 -2.85 -8.80 15.58
C TRP A 174 -3.79 -9.93 15.19
N LEU A 175 -3.24 -11.03 14.67
CA LEU A 175 -4.04 -12.22 14.36
C LEU A 175 -4.65 -12.83 15.61
N LEU A 176 -3.86 -13.00 16.69
CA LEU A 176 -4.36 -13.53 17.95
C LEU A 176 -5.43 -12.62 18.54
N ALA A 177 -5.20 -11.31 18.56
CA ALA A 177 -6.16 -10.33 19.04
C ALA A 177 -7.48 -10.34 18.22
N HIS A 178 -7.38 -10.52 16.90
CA HIS A 178 -8.53 -10.64 16.01
C HIS A 178 -9.35 -11.91 16.30
N ILE A 179 -8.70 -13.07 16.41
CA ILE A 179 -9.35 -14.35 16.72
C ILE A 179 -10.06 -14.29 18.10
N LEU A 180 -9.40 -13.75 19.12
CA LEU A 180 -10.00 -13.63 20.46
C LEU A 180 -11.22 -12.72 20.48
N LYS A 181 -11.24 -11.64 19.69
CA LYS A 181 -12.40 -10.77 19.53
C LYS A 181 -13.60 -11.54 18.95
N ASP A 182 -13.39 -12.33 17.91
CA ASP A 182 -14.43 -13.10 17.25
C ASP A 182 -15.02 -14.21 18.14
N LEU A 183 -14.17 -14.85 18.97
CA LEU A 183 -14.60 -15.85 19.94
C LEU A 183 -15.47 -15.23 21.06
N ASN A 184 -15.17 -14.01 21.47
CA ASN A 184 -15.94 -13.31 22.52
C ASN A 184 -17.23 -12.66 21.99
N ALA A 185 -17.42 -12.55 20.68
CA ALA A 185 -18.61 -11.97 20.05
C ALA A 185 -19.70 -13.00 19.72
N ARG A 186 -19.43 -14.30 19.96
CA ARG A 186 -20.37 -15.42 19.80
C ARG A 186 -20.98 -15.83 21.13
#